data_29f76024ed10b7a46935fbbc1000dcef
#
_entry.id   29f76024ed10b7a46935fbbc1000dcef
#
_cell.length_a   1.000
_cell.length_b   1.000
_cell.length_c   1.000
_cell.angle_alpha   90.00
_cell.angle_beta   90.00
_cell.angle_gamma   90.00
#
_symmetry.space_group_name_H-M   'P 1'
#
loop_
_entity.id
_entity.type
_entity.pdbx_description
1 polymer ?
#
loop_
_entity_poly.entity_id
_entity_poly.type
_entity_poly.pdbx_seq_one_letter_code
_entity_poly.pdbx_strand_id
1 'polypeptide(L)'
;MTVPWPLHSSGAQRASRAWLLLLATLCLPAAGFFTACGASRQNRIVVGSKNFTEQVILGELLAQYLEAKTRLAVDRRFYLAGTYICHQALLAGRIDLYVEYTGTALTAVLKQPAESSRGKVFDRVKELYASRFNLEVTEPLGFNNTFAIVIRGEDARRLGLQALSQAAAHTPEWRAGFGYEFMERPDGYQGLVRTYGLKFAAPPRIMDLGLLYRALLEKQVDLVAGNSTDGLIAARDLFILDDDRHYFPPYEAVPVIRRDTLAQHPAVREALAQLGGKISDAEMRRLNYAVDGEHRDVQEVVREFLHAKQLD
;
A
#
# COMPACT_ATOMS: atom_id res chain seq x y z
N MET A 1 17.58 79.01 -12.77
CA MET A 1 18.68 79.49 -11.94
C MET A 1 19.68 78.35 -11.75
N THR A 2 20.76 78.53 -12.48
CA THR A 2 21.94 77.69 -12.57
C THR A 2 22.92 78.02 -11.47
N VAL A 3 23.51 77.01 -10.82
CA VAL A 3 24.83 77.23 -10.14
C VAL A 3 25.59 75.88 -10.20
N PRO A 4 26.90 75.90 -10.47
CA PRO A 4 27.68 74.83 -11.02
C PRO A 4 28.58 74.06 -10.02
N TRP A 5 29.11 72.99 -10.53
CA TRP A 5 30.17 72.16 -9.90
C TRP A 5 31.51 72.82 -9.80
N PRO A 6 32.41 72.36 -8.89
CA PRO A 6 33.79 72.25 -9.27
C PRO A 6 34.39 70.88 -9.15
N LEU A 7 35.13 70.49 -10.16
CA LEU A 7 36.11 69.40 -10.22
C LEU A 7 37.33 69.71 -9.31
N HIS A 8 37.79 68.70 -8.63
CA HIS A 8 39.22 68.59 -8.32
C HIS A 8 39.66 67.12 -8.29
N SER A 9 40.71 66.98 -8.98
CA SER A 9 41.51 65.86 -9.47
C SER A 9 42.48 65.26 -8.46
N SER A 10 42.90 64.05 -8.86
CA SER A 10 44.20 63.38 -8.61
C SER A 10 44.51 62.72 -7.27
N GLY A 11 44.64 61.39 -7.39
CA GLY A 11 45.16 60.52 -6.30
C GLY A 11 44.95 59.02 -6.54
N ALA A 12 45.04 58.59 -7.78
CA ALA A 12 45.00 57.18 -8.13
C ALA A 12 46.35 56.71 -8.64
N GLN A 13 46.93 55.75 -8.02
CA GLN A 13 47.94 54.81 -8.49
C GLN A 13 48.95 54.47 -7.38
N ARG A 14 48.59 53.48 -6.55
CA ARG A 14 49.56 52.61 -5.85
C ARG A 14 48.91 51.56 -4.89
N ALA A 15 47.73 51.08 -5.20
CA ALA A 15 47.10 50.02 -4.38
C ALA A 15 46.61 48.79 -5.12
N SER A 16 47.18 48.47 -6.31
CA SER A 16 46.64 47.43 -7.19
C SER A 16 47.52 46.17 -7.37
N ARG A 17 48.52 45.96 -6.54
CA ARG A 17 49.36 44.74 -6.63
C ARG A 17 49.35 43.82 -5.41
N ALA A 18 48.75 44.22 -4.29
CA ALA A 18 48.70 43.39 -3.06
C ALA A 18 47.42 42.53 -2.93
N TRP A 19 46.37 42.79 -3.74
CA TRP A 19 45.09 42.10 -3.63
C TRP A 19 44.93 40.90 -4.61
N LEU A 20 45.84 40.71 -5.56
CA LEU A 20 45.81 39.62 -6.52
C LEU A 20 46.50 38.33 -6.04
N LEU A 21 47.22 38.36 -4.93
CA LEU A 21 47.90 37.18 -4.36
C LEU A 21 47.14 36.54 -3.19
N LEU A 22 46.06 37.15 -2.70
CA LEU A 22 45.25 36.63 -1.59
C LEU A 22 43.96 35.89 -2.07
N LEU A 23 43.63 35.97 -3.36
CA LEU A 23 42.48 35.28 -3.95
C LEU A 23 42.81 33.93 -4.59
N ALA A 24 44.09 33.57 -4.70
CA ALA A 24 44.51 32.28 -5.28
C ALA A 24 44.68 31.15 -4.28
N THR A 25 44.56 31.39 -2.96
CA THR A 25 44.74 30.36 -1.91
C THR A 25 43.46 29.94 -1.22
N LEU A 26 42.27 30.44 -1.62
CA LEU A 26 40.98 30.09 -1.00
C LEU A 26 40.08 29.18 -1.89
N CYS A 27 40.58 28.68 -3.02
CA CYS A 27 39.81 27.88 -3.98
C CYS A 27 40.16 26.39 -4.00
N LEU A 28 40.77 25.84 -2.95
CA LEU A 28 41.01 24.39 -2.83
C LEU A 28 40.85 23.99 -1.36
N PRO A 29 39.65 23.63 -0.91
CA PRO A 29 39.12 22.29 -0.90
C PRO A 29 37.56 22.25 -0.95
N ALA A 30 36.94 22.56 -2.08
CA ALA A 30 35.49 22.36 -2.24
C ALA A 30 35.15 21.14 -3.12
N ALA A 31 36.15 20.39 -3.60
CA ALA A 31 35.93 19.23 -4.44
C ALA A 31 35.74 17.91 -3.67
N GLY A 32 35.84 17.93 -2.34
CA GLY A 32 35.83 16.71 -1.51
C GLY A 32 34.49 16.34 -0.86
N PHE A 33 33.43 17.17 -0.97
CA PHE A 33 32.18 16.96 -0.22
C PHE A 33 30.98 16.47 -1.04
N PHE A 34 31.13 16.23 -2.34
CA PHE A 34 30.00 15.77 -3.18
C PHE A 34 29.90 14.25 -3.35
N THR A 35 30.80 13.45 -2.76
CA THR A 35 30.75 12.00 -2.89
C THR A 35 30.03 11.27 -1.74
N ALA A 36 29.57 11.95 -0.69
CA ALA A 36 28.96 11.29 0.47
C ALA A 36 27.45 11.02 0.34
N CYS A 37 26.73 11.62 -0.62
CA CYS A 37 25.29 11.37 -0.78
C CYS A 37 24.94 10.18 -1.70
N GLY A 38 25.89 9.64 -2.47
CA GLY A 38 25.68 8.49 -3.36
C GLY A 38 25.86 7.12 -2.69
N ALA A 39 26.68 7.05 -1.64
CA ALA A 39 27.06 5.77 -1.01
C ALA A 39 25.98 5.17 -0.09
N SER A 40 24.96 5.95 0.34
CA SER A 40 23.97 5.45 1.30
C SER A 40 22.82 4.63 0.67
N ARG A 41 22.63 4.65 -0.66
CA ARG A 41 21.59 3.89 -1.35
C ARG A 41 22.05 2.49 -1.83
N GLN A 42 23.36 2.25 -1.93
CA GLN A 42 23.90 1.00 -2.47
C GLN A 42 23.64 -0.23 -1.61
N ASN A 43 23.22 -0.08 -0.35
CA ASN A 43 22.98 -1.21 0.56
C ASN A 43 21.64 -1.08 1.29
N ARG A 44 20.68 -0.40 0.67
CA ARG A 44 19.38 -0.13 1.29
C ARG A 44 18.25 -0.32 0.27
N ILE A 45 17.13 -0.88 0.73
CA ILE A 45 15.88 -1.02 0.01
C ILE A 45 14.74 -0.35 0.81
N VAL A 46 13.77 0.24 0.13
CA VAL A 46 12.64 0.94 0.76
C VAL A 46 11.37 0.14 0.55
N VAL A 47 10.79 -0.36 1.65
CA VAL A 47 9.51 -1.09 1.64
C VAL A 47 8.39 -0.15 2.03
N GLY A 48 7.35 -0.07 1.17
CA GLY A 48 6.14 0.68 1.43
C GLY A 48 4.98 -0.18 1.91
N SER A 49 3.94 0.45 2.47
CA SER A 49 2.64 -0.20 2.70
C SER A 49 1.47 0.75 2.53
N LYS A 50 0.29 0.19 2.26
CA LYS A 50 -0.98 0.91 2.32
C LYS A 50 -1.38 1.16 3.78
N ASN A 51 -2.49 1.89 3.97
CA ASN A 51 -2.95 2.43 5.26
C ASN A 51 -3.93 1.52 6.01
N PHE A 52 -3.66 0.22 6.11
CA PHE A 52 -4.43 -0.71 6.93
C PHE A 52 -3.53 -1.84 7.47
N THR A 53 -3.97 -2.47 8.54
CA THR A 53 -3.19 -3.39 9.37
C THR A 53 -2.51 -4.49 8.58
N GLU A 54 -3.22 -5.22 7.73
CA GLU A 54 -2.63 -6.28 6.91
C GLU A 54 -1.45 -5.80 6.07
N GLN A 55 -1.58 -4.62 5.47
CA GLN A 55 -0.51 -4.05 4.64
C GLN A 55 0.71 -3.64 5.47
N VAL A 56 0.51 -3.18 6.70
CA VAL A 56 1.62 -2.88 7.61
C VAL A 56 2.31 -4.17 8.04
N ILE A 57 1.55 -5.23 8.35
CA ILE A 57 2.08 -6.57 8.64
C ILE A 57 2.89 -7.11 7.45
N LEU A 58 2.35 -7.04 6.23
CA LEU A 58 3.03 -7.50 5.02
C LEU A 58 4.28 -6.67 4.70
N GLY A 59 4.23 -5.37 4.91
CA GLY A 59 5.38 -4.50 4.78
C GLY A 59 6.49 -4.86 5.76
N GLU A 60 6.15 -5.08 7.03
CA GLU A 60 7.11 -5.49 8.06
C GLU A 60 7.65 -6.91 7.79
N LEU A 61 6.80 -7.83 7.31
CA LEU A 61 7.22 -9.18 6.91
C LEU A 61 8.26 -9.12 5.80
N LEU A 62 8.00 -8.35 4.75
CA LEU A 62 8.98 -8.13 3.68
C LEU A 62 10.27 -7.51 4.22
N ALA A 63 10.16 -6.53 5.14
CA ALA A 63 11.32 -5.86 5.70
C ALA A 63 12.21 -6.81 6.49
N GLN A 64 11.67 -7.50 7.50
CA GLN A 64 12.45 -8.44 8.32
C GLN A 64 13.00 -9.60 7.49
N TYR A 65 12.20 -10.15 6.58
CA TYR A 65 12.61 -11.24 5.72
C TYR A 65 13.77 -10.84 4.78
N LEU A 66 13.69 -9.68 4.13
CA LEU A 66 14.75 -9.19 3.25
C LEU A 66 16.02 -8.84 4.03
N GLU A 67 15.92 -8.26 5.23
CA GLU A 67 17.09 -8.04 6.11
C GLU A 67 17.80 -9.35 6.45
N ALA A 68 17.04 -10.40 6.78
CA ALA A 68 17.59 -11.70 7.12
C ALA A 68 18.26 -12.39 5.91
N LYS A 69 17.60 -12.38 4.73
CA LYS A 69 18.07 -13.14 3.56
C LYS A 69 19.09 -12.41 2.68
N THR A 70 19.12 -11.06 2.71
CA THR A 70 19.95 -10.29 1.75
C THR A 70 21.02 -9.43 2.43
N ARG A 71 20.96 -9.25 3.74
CA ARG A 71 21.79 -8.32 4.53
C ARG A 71 21.69 -6.86 4.09
N LEU A 72 20.63 -6.50 3.34
CA LEU A 72 20.32 -5.11 3.01
C LEU A 72 19.65 -4.44 4.22
N ALA A 73 19.95 -3.18 4.44
CA ALA A 73 19.16 -2.38 5.37
C ALA A 73 17.81 -2.05 4.72
N VAL A 74 16.71 -2.15 5.47
CA VAL A 74 15.38 -1.82 4.96
C VAL A 74 14.84 -0.54 5.61
N ASP A 75 14.54 0.45 4.77
CA ASP A 75 13.81 1.65 5.18
C ASP A 75 12.30 1.36 5.08
N ARG A 76 11.59 1.50 6.18
CA ARG A 76 10.17 1.20 6.32
C ARG A 76 9.34 2.46 6.08
N ARG A 77 8.55 2.49 5.03
CA ARG A 77 7.65 3.58 4.65
C ARG A 77 6.21 3.08 4.68
N PHE A 78 5.74 2.79 5.88
CA PHE A 78 4.41 2.21 6.08
C PHE A 78 3.32 3.26 6.25
N TYR A 79 2.07 2.81 6.06
CA TYR A 79 0.88 3.64 6.23
C TYR A 79 0.87 4.88 5.33
N LEU A 80 1.34 4.74 4.08
CA LEU A 80 1.42 5.87 3.15
C LEU A 80 0.04 6.41 2.76
N ALA A 81 -0.80 5.55 2.25
CA ALA A 81 -2.21 5.76 1.87
C ALA A 81 -2.71 4.49 1.15
N GLY A 82 -3.74 4.62 0.28
CA GLY A 82 -4.24 3.51 -0.53
C GLY A 82 -3.41 3.22 -1.78
N THR A 83 -3.98 2.38 -2.64
CA THR A 83 -3.37 1.84 -3.85
C THR A 83 -2.72 2.88 -4.76
N TYR A 84 -3.45 3.96 -5.08
CA TYR A 84 -2.95 4.95 -6.03
C TYR A 84 -1.69 5.67 -5.56
N ILE A 85 -1.63 6.01 -4.27
CA ILE A 85 -0.46 6.70 -3.70
C ILE A 85 0.74 5.76 -3.61
N CYS A 86 0.54 4.50 -3.17
CA CYS A 86 1.61 3.51 -3.11
C CYS A 86 2.17 3.21 -4.51
N HIS A 87 1.29 3.05 -5.51
CA HIS A 87 1.71 2.83 -6.89
C HIS A 87 2.51 4.03 -7.44
N GLN A 88 2.05 5.27 -7.22
CA GLN A 88 2.79 6.47 -7.62
C GLN A 88 4.13 6.60 -6.89
N ALA A 89 4.19 6.27 -5.61
CA ALA A 89 5.44 6.26 -4.83
C ALA A 89 6.45 5.26 -5.41
N LEU A 90 5.98 4.08 -5.85
CA LEU A 90 6.80 3.05 -6.50
C LEU A 90 7.35 3.56 -7.86
N LEU A 91 6.49 4.14 -8.71
CA LEU A 91 6.90 4.71 -10.01
C LEU A 91 7.91 5.84 -9.84
N ALA A 92 7.72 6.68 -8.83
CA ALA A 92 8.62 7.80 -8.52
C ALA A 92 9.93 7.38 -7.80
N GLY A 93 10.12 6.08 -7.51
CA GLY A 93 11.28 5.58 -6.76
C GLY A 93 11.35 6.07 -5.31
N ARG A 94 10.22 6.43 -4.73
CA ARG A 94 10.11 6.79 -3.30
C ARG A 94 10.08 5.56 -2.41
N ILE A 95 9.53 4.45 -2.93
CA ILE A 95 9.63 3.10 -2.39
C ILE A 95 10.15 2.18 -3.49
N ASP A 96 10.75 1.05 -3.12
CA ASP A 96 11.29 0.06 -4.04
C ASP A 96 10.32 -1.11 -4.26
N LEU A 97 9.54 -1.46 -3.22
CA LEU A 97 8.51 -2.49 -3.28
C LEU A 97 7.40 -2.25 -2.25
N TYR A 98 6.26 -2.86 -2.51
CA TYR A 98 5.14 -3.01 -1.58
C TYR A 98 4.30 -4.23 -1.99
N VAL A 99 3.35 -4.67 -1.14
CA VAL A 99 2.40 -5.71 -1.51
C VAL A 99 1.16 -5.09 -2.14
N GLU A 100 0.79 -5.58 -3.32
CA GLU A 100 -0.45 -5.24 -4.01
C GLU A 100 -1.34 -6.49 -4.10
N TYR A 101 -2.60 -6.32 -4.50
CA TYR A 101 -3.51 -7.41 -4.76
C TYR A 101 -3.84 -7.48 -6.24
N THR A 102 -3.84 -8.69 -6.82
CA THR A 102 -3.97 -8.88 -8.27
C THR A 102 -5.22 -8.25 -8.86
N GLY A 103 -6.39 -8.40 -8.22
CA GLY A 103 -7.64 -7.76 -8.66
C GLY A 103 -7.59 -6.24 -8.59
N THR A 104 -6.97 -5.68 -7.54
CA THR A 104 -6.75 -4.23 -7.41
C THR A 104 -5.83 -3.71 -8.51
N ALA A 105 -4.72 -4.40 -8.75
CA ALA A 105 -3.80 -4.05 -9.83
C ALA A 105 -4.50 -4.06 -11.18
N LEU A 106 -5.33 -5.09 -11.46
CA LEU A 106 -6.06 -5.22 -12.72
C LEU A 106 -7.07 -4.09 -12.91
N THR A 107 -7.96 -3.89 -11.95
CA THR A 107 -9.14 -3.02 -12.10
C THR A 107 -8.83 -1.56 -11.78
N ALA A 108 -8.17 -1.29 -10.66
CA ALA A 108 -7.92 0.07 -10.19
C ALA A 108 -6.71 0.71 -10.88
N VAL A 109 -5.58 0.00 -11.02
CA VAL A 109 -4.35 0.56 -11.60
C VAL A 109 -4.36 0.46 -13.12
N LEU A 110 -4.55 -0.76 -13.66
CA LEU A 110 -4.46 -1.04 -15.09
C LEU A 110 -5.73 -0.67 -15.87
N LYS A 111 -6.85 -0.40 -15.17
CA LYS A 111 -8.16 -0.08 -15.75
C LYS A 111 -8.65 -1.17 -16.74
N GLN A 112 -8.37 -2.42 -16.41
CA GLN A 112 -8.85 -3.56 -17.17
C GLN A 112 -10.19 -4.04 -16.61
N PRO A 113 -11.05 -4.69 -17.43
CA PRO A 113 -12.25 -5.37 -16.94
C PRO A 113 -11.91 -6.41 -15.87
N ALA A 114 -12.85 -6.64 -14.93
CA ALA A 114 -12.73 -7.70 -13.95
C ALA A 114 -12.71 -9.09 -14.67
N GLU A 115 -11.91 -9.99 -14.14
CA GLU A 115 -11.74 -11.37 -14.61
C GLU A 115 -11.78 -12.29 -13.39
N SER A 116 -12.49 -13.39 -13.47
CA SER A 116 -12.69 -14.32 -12.34
C SER A 116 -11.59 -15.38 -12.18
N SER A 117 -10.84 -15.65 -13.24
CA SER A 117 -9.76 -16.65 -13.22
C SER A 117 -8.50 -16.12 -12.58
N ARG A 118 -8.08 -16.68 -11.43
CA ARG A 118 -6.86 -16.28 -10.69
C ARG A 118 -5.64 -16.26 -11.61
N GLY A 119 -5.38 -17.34 -12.34
CA GLY A 119 -4.21 -17.43 -13.22
C GLY A 119 -4.22 -16.35 -14.31
N LYS A 120 -5.36 -16.13 -14.99
CA LYS A 120 -5.46 -15.08 -16.01
C LYS A 120 -5.26 -13.68 -15.43
N VAL A 121 -5.82 -13.41 -14.24
CA VAL A 121 -5.61 -12.12 -13.56
C VAL A 121 -4.14 -11.91 -13.25
N PHE A 122 -3.48 -12.90 -12.63
CA PHE A 122 -2.07 -12.84 -12.30
C PHE A 122 -1.18 -12.63 -13.54
N ASP A 123 -1.33 -13.47 -14.57
CA ASP A 123 -0.55 -13.38 -15.79
C ASP A 123 -0.71 -12.02 -16.47
N ARG A 124 -1.95 -11.52 -16.54
CA ARG A 124 -2.25 -10.22 -17.14
C ARG A 124 -1.64 -9.05 -16.38
N VAL A 125 -1.73 -9.09 -15.06
CA VAL A 125 -1.10 -8.08 -14.19
C VAL A 125 0.41 -8.10 -14.36
N LYS A 126 1.03 -9.28 -14.29
CA LYS A 126 2.48 -9.46 -14.45
C LYS A 126 2.98 -8.91 -15.80
N GLU A 127 2.32 -9.26 -16.89
CA GLU A 127 2.62 -8.75 -18.24
C GLU A 127 2.54 -7.22 -18.33
N LEU A 128 1.42 -6.65 -17.87
CA LEU A 128 1.16 -5.22 -18.02
C LEU A 128 2.00 -4.35 -17.07
N TYR A 129 2.27 -4.82 -15.86
CA TYR A 129 3.18 -4.12 -14.94
C TYR A 129 4.61 -4.08 -15.50
N ALA A 130 5.04 -5.19 -16.10
CA ALA A 130 6.35 -5.26 -16.75
C ALA A 130 6.45 -4.31 -17.96
N SER A 131 5.46 -4.35 -18.85
CA SER A 131 5.52 -3.61 -20.12
C SER A 131 5.21 -2.12 -19.97
N ARG A 132 4.28 -1.74 -19.07
CA ARG A 132 3.85 -0.33 -18.93
C ARG A 132 4.65 0.45 -17.90
N PHE A 133 5.11 -0.22 -16.84
CA PHE A 133 5.65 0.46 -15.65
C PHE A 133 7.10 0.08 -15.32
N ASN A 134 7.70 -0.87 -16.04
CA ASN A 134 9.01 -1.44 -15.70
C ASN A 134 9.06 -2.01 -14.26
N LEU A 135 7.96 -2.60 -13.82
CA LEU A 135 7.81 -3.25 -12.52
C LEU A 135 7.77 -4.77 -12.68
N GLU A 136 8.16 -5.48 -11.66
CA GLU A 136 8.02 -6.93 -11.58
C GLU A 136 6.99 -7.28 -10.52
N VAL A 137 6.04 -8.15 -10.89
CA VAL A 137 5.09 -8.78 -9.98
C VAL A 137 5.62 -10.16 -9.69
N THR A 138 5.91 -10.44 -8.43
CA THR A 138 6.47 -11.73 -8.00
C THR A 138 5.35 -12.75 -7.75
N GLU A 139 5.71 -13.96 -7.36
CA GLU A 139 4.74 -15.01 -7.07
C GLU A 139 3.79 -14.61 -5.92
N PRO A 140 2.49 -15.02 -5.99
CA PRO A 140 1.54 -14.75 -4.92
C PRO A 140 2.01 -15.31 -3.58
N LEU A 141 1.80 -14.56 -2.51
CA LEU A 141 2.18 -14.96 -1.15
C LEU A 141 1.42 -16.18 -0.62
N GLY A 142 0.26 -16.50 -1.22
CA GLY A 142 -0.50 -17.73 -0.96
C GLY A 142 -1.89 -17.50 -0.38
N PHE A 143 -2.35 -16.27 -0.21
CA PHE A 143 -3.69 -15.92 0.27
C PHE A 143 -4.41 -14.95 -0.66
N ASN A 144 -5.74 -14.95 -0.55
CA ASN A 144 -6.63 -14.07 -1.29
C ASN A 144 -7.41 -13.18 -0.32
N ASN A 145 -7.24 -11.87 -0.45
CA ASN A 145 -7.96 -10.91 0.36
C ASN A 145 -8.97 -10.13 -0.48
N THR A 146 -10.13 -10.73 -0.71
CA THR A 146 -11.24 -10.08 -1.44
C THR A 146 -11.96 -9.06 -0.57
N PHE A 147 -12.68 -8.13 -1.19
CA PHE A 147 -13.65 -7.33 -0.45
C PHE A 147 -14.70 -8.24 0.20
N ALA A 148 -15.00 -7.94 1.45
CA ALA A 148 -16.03 -8.60 2.23
C ALA A 148 -17.14 -7.59 2.55
N ILE A 149 -18.36 -7.88 2.12
CA ILE A 149 -19.53 -7.08 2.50
C ILE A 149 -20.05 -7.63 3.81
N VAL A 150 -19.94 -6.84 4.86
CA VAL A 150 -20.10 -7.29 6.24
C VAL A 150 -21.29 -6.61 6.89
N ILE A 151 -22.08 -7.40 7.60
CA ILE A 151 -23.17 -6.98 8.46
C ILE A 151 -22.99 -7.56 9.88
N ARG A 152 -23.78 -7.14 10.85
CA ARG A 152 -23.79 -7.75 12.18
C ARG A 152 -24.33 -9.17 12.09
N GLY A 153 -23.73 -10.12 12.83
CA GLY A 153 -24.18 -11.51 12.89
C GLY A 153 -25.61 -11.65 13.42
N GLU A 154 -26.01 -10.83 14.39
CA GLU A 154 -27.38 -10.77 14.89
C GLU A 154 -28.41 -10.43 13.79
N ASP A 155 -28.08 -9.49 12.89
CA ASP A 155 -28.93 -9.11 11.77
C ASP A 155 -28.97 -10.21 10.70
N ALA A 156 -27.84 -10.83 10.38
CA ALA A 156 -27.80 -11.97 9.47
C ALA A 156 -28.73 -13.10 9.93
N ARG A 157 -28.64 -13.48 11.21
CA ARG A 157 -29.49 -14.53 11.79
C ARG A 157 -30.97 -14.12 11.85
N ARG A 158 -31.27 -12.91 12.28
CA ARG A 158 -32.63 -12.39 12.41
C ARG A 158 -33.37 -12.32 11.07
N LEU A 159 -32.64 -11.95 9.99
CA LEU A 159 -33.18 -11.80 8.65
C LEU A 159 -32.98 -13.03 7.75
N GLY A 160 -32.28 -14.06 8.24
CA GLY A 160 -31.98 -15.29 7.48
C GLY A 160 -31.07 -15.05 6.28
N LEU A 161 -30.17 -14.07 6.36
CA LEU A 161 -29.31 -13.66 5.25
C LEU A 161 -28.03 -14.49 5.20
N GLN A 162 -27.66 -14.89 3.98
CA GLN A 162 -26.39 -15.55 3.69
C GLN A 162 -25.65 -14.87 2.52
N ALA A 163 -26.38 -14.36 1.52
CA ALA A 163 -25.81 -13.81 0.30
C ALA A 163 -26.20 -12.35 0.06
N LEU A 164 -25.39 -11.64 -0.72
CA LEU A 164 -25.60 -10.25 -1.10
C LEU A 164 -26.91 -10.04 -1.87
N SER A 165 -27.27 -10.98 -2.74
CA SER A 165 -28.54 -10.89 -3.48
C SER A 165 -29.77 -10.88 -2.56
N GLN A 166 -29.70 -11.56 -1.42
CA GLN A 166 -30.78 -11.57 -0.44
C GLN A 166 -30.86 -10.25 0.35
N ALA A 167 -29.70 -9.63 0.61
CA ALA A 167 -29.65 -8.37 1.33
C ALA A 167 -30.30 -7.20 0.56
N ALA A 168 -30.42 -7.27 -0.76
CA ALA A 168 -30.98 -6.23 -1.61
C ALA A 168 -32.39 -5.78 -1.21
N ALA A 169 -33.22 -6.70 -0.67
CA ALA A 169 -34.55 -6.40 -0.20
C ALA A 169 -34.55 -5.53 1.09
N HIS A 170 -33.49 -5.57 1.88
CA HIS A 170 -33.36 -4.90 3.17
C HIS A 170 -32.55 -3.61 3.10
N THR A 171 -31.67 -3.48 2.11
CA THR A 171 -30.80 -2.30 1.97
C THR A 171 -31.51 -0.95 1.85
N PRO A 172 -32.78 -0.83 1.37
CA PRO A 172 -33.49 0.45 1.40
C PRO A 172 -33.66 1.08 2.80
N GLU A 173 -33.59 0.26 3.84
CA GLU A 173 -33.66 0.72 5.24
C GLU A 173 -32.28 0.86 5.88
N TRP A 174 -31.22 0.39 5.22
CA TRP A 174 -29.88 0.32 5.77
C TRP A 174 -29.03 1.54 5.43
N ARG A 175 -28.13 1.88 6.34
CA ARG A 175 -27.06 2.86 6.18
C ARG A 175 -25.78 2.11 5.88
N ALA A 176 -25.11 2.49 4.82
CA ALA A 176 -23.82 1.89 4.44
C ALA A 176 -22.64 2.75 4.90
N GLY A 177 -21.51 2.10 5.23
CA GLY A 177 -20.22 2.73 5.52
C GLY A 177 -19.11 2.13 4.66
N PHE A 178 -18.29 2.96 4.00
CA PHE A 178 -17.23 2.51 3.11
C PHE A 178 -15.96 3.34 3.26
N GLY A 179 -14.83 2.74 2.92
CA GLY A 179 -13.56 3.44 2.76
C GLY A 179 -13.53 4.28 1.47
N TYR A 180 -12.65 5.29 1.42
CA TYR A 180 -12.54 6.23 0.30
C TYR A 180 -12.32 5.52 -1.04
N GLU A 181 -11.34 4.60 -1.12
CA GLU A 181 -11.03 3.91 -2.37
C GLU A 181 -12.19 3.03 -2.85
N PHE A 182 -12.95 2.39 -1.96
CA PHE A 182 -14.09 1.57 -2.34
C PHE A 182 -15.17 2.38 -3.07
N MET A 183 -15.34 3.65 -2.70
CA MET A 183 -16.28 4.53 -3.37
C MET A 183 -15.88 4.88 -4.81
N GLU A 184 -14.57 4.95 -5.09
CA GLU A 184 -14.01 5.44 -6.36
C GLU A 184 -13.60 4.34 -7.34
N ARG A 185 -13.33 3.13 -6.84
CA ARG A 185 -12.81 2.04 -7.66
C ARG A 185 -13.86 1.48 -8.61
N PRO A 186 -13.44 1.01 -9.82
CA PRO A 186 -14.35 0.35 -10.77
C PRO A 186 -15.01 -0.91 -10.21
N ASP A 187 -14.26 -1.69 -9.39
CA ASP A 187 -14.68 -2.88 -8.66
C ASP A 187 -15.20 -2.57 -7.25
N GLY A 188 -15.59 -1.33 -6.98
CA GLY A 188 -16.09 -0.85 -5.70
C GLY A 188 -17.60 -0.62 -5.70
N TYR A 189 -18.01 0.43 -4.96
CA TYR A 189 -19.41 0.73 -4.64
C TYR A 189 -20.35 0.79 -5.83
N GLN A 190 -20.00 1.55 -6.87
CA GLN A 190 -20.88 1.77 -8.02
C GLN A 190 -21.19 0.48 -8.80
N GLY A 191 -20.20 -0.36 -8.95
CA GLY A 191 -20.36 -1.66 -9.59
C GLY A 191 -21.16 -2.63 -8.73
N LEU A 192 -20.87 -2.68 -7.42
CA LEU A 192 -21.59 -3.49 -6.45
C LEU A 192 -23.09 -3.18 -6.46
N VAL A 193 -23.44 -1.88 -6.35
CA VAL A 193 -24.82 -1.42 -6.35
C VAL A 193 -25.55 -1.82 -7.63
N ARG A 194 -24.93 -1.67 -8.80
CA ARG A 194 -25.51 -2.09 -10.07
C ARG A 194 -25.71 -3.60 -10.17
N THR A 195 -24.71 -4.35 -9.75
CA THR A 195 -24.72 -5.82 -9.85
C THR A 195 -25.78 -6.44 -8.97
N TYR A 196 -25.95 -5.93 -7.75
CA TYR A 196 -26.87 -6.50 -6.76
C TYR A 196 -28.19 -5.74 -6.64
N GLY A 197 -28.35 -4.60 -7.31
CA GLY A 197 -29.55 -3.78 -7.22
C GLY A 197 -29.72 -3.13 -5.85
N LEU A 198 -28.62 -2.86 -5.13
CA LEU A 198 -28.67 -2.30 -3.79
C LEU A 198 -29.17 -0.85 -3.82
N LYS A 199 -29.96 -0.48 -2.79
CA LYS A 199 -30.40 0.89 -2.54
C LYS A 199 -30.26 1.14 -1.05
N PHE A 200 -29.68 2.25 -0.66
CA PHE A 200 -29.47 2.56 0.75
C PHE A 200 -30.37 3.70 1.21
N ALA A 201 -30.69 3.72 2.51
CA ALA A 201 -31.54 4.73 3.14
C ALA A 201 -31.03 6.18 2.98
N ALA A 202 -29.70 6.32 2.84
CA ALA A 202 -29.02 7.58 2.63
C ALA A 202 -27.70 7.34 1.84
N PRO A 203 -27.07 8.40 1.32
CA PRO A 203 -25.73 8.28 0.76
C PRO A 203 -24.78 7.60 1.75
N PRO A 204 -23.89 6.70 1.29
CA PRO A 204 -22.96 6.00 2.17
C PRO A 204 -22.08 6.96 2.98
N ARG A 205 -21.81 6.59 4.23
CA ARG A 205 -20.82 7.30 5.06
C ARG A 205 -19.43 6.88 4.63
N ILE A 206 -18.58 7.86 4.33
CA ILE A 206 -17.19 7.62 3.97
C ILE A 206 -16.34 7.82 5.22
N MET A 207 -15.49 6.84 5.53
CA MET A 207 -14.65 6.89 6.73
C MET A 207 -13.33 6.11 6.53
N ASP A 208 -12.41 6.28 7.47
CA ASP A 208 -11.19 5.49 7.54
C ASP A 208 -11.51 4.00 7.76
N LEU A 209 -10.71 3.11 7.17
CA LEU A 209 -10.93 1.66 7.22
C LEU A 209 -10.94 1.13 8.67
N GLY A 210 -10.10 1.67 9.54
CA GLY A 210 -10.05 1.30 10.96
C GLY A 210 -11.32 1.63 11.75
N LEU A 211 -12.21 2.49 11.23
CA LEU A 211 -13.47 2.88 11.89
C LEU A 211 -14.68 2.06 11.43
N LEU A 212 -14.58 1.32 10.32
CA LEU A 212 -15.73 0.65 9.69
C LEU A 212 -16.43 -0.33 10.62
N TYR A 213 -15.68 -1.26 11.24
CA TYR A 213 -16.26 -2.26 12.13
C TYR A 213 -16.79 -1.67 13.43
N ARG A 214 -16.14 -0.63 13.94
CA ARG A 214 -16.65 0.11 15.09
C ARG A 214 -17.98 0.76 14.78
N ALA A 215 -18.10 1.47 13.65
CA ALA A 215 -19.34 2.09 13.22
C ALA A 215 -20.47 1.06 13.01
N LEU A 216 -20.12 -0.16 12.51
CA LEU A 216 -21.08 -1.26 12.34
C LEU A 216 -21.55 -1.80 13.70
N LEU A 217 -20.65 -2.06 14.66
CA LEU A 217 -20.96 -2.56 16.01
C LEU A 217 -21.75 -1.55 16.83
N GLU A 218 -21.43 -0.26 16.71
CA GLU A 218 -22.14 0.83 17.38
C GLU A 218 -23.47 1.20 16.67
N LYS A 219 -23.89 0.43 15.67
CA LYS A 219 -25.13 0.64 14.90
C LYS A 219 -25.24 2.02 14.22
N GLN A 220 -24.09 2.63 13.94
CA GLN A 220 -24.04 3.88 13.16
C GLN A 220 -24.26 3.63 11.67
N VAL A 221 -23.86 2.45 11.20
CA VAL A 221 -24.13 1.88 9.87
C VAL A 221 -24.63 0.44 10.01
N ASP A 222 -25.20 -0.10 8.96
CA ASP A 222 -25.81 -1.43 8.97
C ASP A 222 -25.08 -2.43 8.07
N LEU A 223 -24.25 -1.89 7.14
CA LEU A 223 -23.43 -2.65 6.22
C LEU A 223 -22.12 -1.89 5.94
N VAL A 224 -21.01 -2.62 5.86
CA VAL A 224 -19.70 -2.07 5.49
C VAL A 224 -19.01 -2.96 4.44
N ALA A 225 -18.04 -2.40 3.71
CA ALA A 225 -17.09 -3.17 2.93
C ALA A 225 -15.76 -3.23 3.69
N GLY A 226 -15.43 -4.41 4.19
CA GLY A 226 -14.15 -4.75 4.80
C GLY A 226 -13.36 -5.69 3.90
N ASN A 227 -12.48 -6.50 4.50
CA ASN A 227 -11.62 -7.46 3.82
C ASN A 227 -11.84 -8.87 4.35
N SER A 228 -11.78 -9.89 3.50
CA SER A 228 -12.07 -11.29 3.89
C SER A 228 -11.04 -11.88 4.87
N THR A 229 -9.89 -11.25 5.00
CA THR A 229 -8.83 -11.62 5.95
C THR A 229 -8.86 -10.81 7.25
N ASP A 230 -9.82 -9.89 7.43
CA ASP A 230 -9.91 -9.08 8.66
C ASP A 230 -10.25 -9.97 9.87
N GLY A 231 -9.34 -10.00 10.84
CA GLY A 231 -9.45 -10.85 12.02
C GLY A 231 -10.61 -10.50 12.94
N LEU A 232 -11.07 -9.25 12.95
CA LEU A 232 -12.19 -8.78 13.77
C LEU A 232 -13.54 -9.38 13.37
N ILE A 233 -13.70 -9.83 12.13
CA ILE A 233 -14.98 -10.37 11.63
C ILE A 233 -15.44 -11.56 12.50
N ALA A 234 -14.59 -12.56 12.67
CA ALA A 234 -14.91 -13.73 13.48
C ALA A 234 -14.98 -13.41 14.99
N ALA A 235 -14.10 -12.51 15.46
CA ALA A 235 -13.98 -12.18 16.87
C ALA A 235 -15.13 -11.31 17.42
N ARG A 236 -15.90 -10.65 16.56
CA ARG A 236 -16.92 -9.66 16.93
C ARG A 236 -18.34 -10.00 16.49
N ASP A 237 -18.64 -11.27 16.23
CA ASP A 237 -19.95 -11.71 15.72
C ASP A 237 -20.41 -10.90 14.50
N LEU A 238 -19.52 -10.73 13.53
CA LEU A 238 -19.81 -10.13 12.26
C LEU A 238 -19.98 -11.19 11.19
N PHE A 239 -20.76 -10.91 10.17
CA PHE A 239 -21.12 -11.86 9.13
C PHE A 239 -20.78 -11.32 7.75
N ILE A 240 -20.02 -12.08 6.96
CA ILE A 240 -19.73 -11.78 5.56
C ILE A 240 -20.87 -12.31 4.71
N LEU A 241 -21.52 -11.44 3.95
CA LEU A 241 -22.49 -11.84 2.94
C LEU A 241 -21.75 -12.43 1.73
N ASP A 242 -22.18 -13.61 1.28
CA ASP A 242 -21.61 -14.29 0.14
C ASP A 242 -21.80 -13.48 -1.16
N ASP A 243 -20.75 -13.34 -1.94
CA ASP A 243 -20.76 -12.71 -3.27
C ASP A 243 -21.29 -13.71 -4.32
N ASP A 244 -22.57 -14.07 -4.22
CA ASP A 244 -23.25 -15.11 -5.01
C ASP A 244 -23.35 -14.79 -6.52
N ARG A 245 -23.03 -13.57 -6.94
CA ARG A 245 -22.91 -13.17 -8.34
C ARG A 245 -21.46 -13.03 -8.83
N HIS A 246 -20.50 -13.35 -7.97
CA HIS A 246 -19.07 -13.29 -8.28
C HIS A 246 -18.64 -11.94 -8.86
N TYR A 247 -19.08 -10.87 -8.23
CA TYR A 247 -18.79 -9.49 -8.63
C TYR A 247 -17.30 -9.15 -8.43
N PHE A 248 -16.72 -9.61 -7.32
CA PHE A 248 -15.34 -9.31 -7.00
C PHE A 248 -14.37 -10.26 -7.72
N PRO A 249 -13.34 -9.72 -8.42
CA PRO A 249 -12.27 -10.56 -8.95
C PRO A 249 -11.42 -11.18 -7.82
N PRO A 250 -10.53 -12.12 -8.12
CA PRO A 250 -9.56 -12.61 -7.16
C PRO A 250 -8.54 -11.52 -6.80
N TYR A 251 -8.19 -11.45 -5.52
CA TYR A 251 -7.23 -10.47 -4.96
C TYR A 251 -6.09 -11.21 -4.25
N GLU A 252 -5.28 -11.94 -5.00
CA GLU A 252 -4.10 -12.60 -4.46
C GLU A 252 -3.04 -11.55 -4.09
N ALA A 253 -2.49 -11.65 -2.89
CA ALA A 253 -1.45 -10.74 -2.42
C ALA A 253 -0.13 -11.03 -3.13
N VAL A 254 0.44 -10.03 -3.80
CA VAL A 254 1.67 -10.14 -4.59
C VAL A 254 2.63 -9.00 -4.25
N PRO A 255 3.90 -9.29 -3.94
CA PRO A 255 4.92 -8.26 -3.91
C PRO A 255 5.14 -7.66 -5.31
N VAL A 256 5.13 -6.33 -5.38
CA VAL A 256 5.44 -5.55 -6.60
C VAL A 256 6.70 -4.76 -6.37
N ILE A 257 7.69 -4.92 -7.24
CA ILE A 257 9.02 -4.37 -7.08
C ILE A 257 9.52 -3.70 -8.36
N ARG A 258 10.34 -2.67 -8.22
CA ARG A 258 11.02 -2.01 -9.31
C ARG A 258 12.07 -2.93 -9.93
N ARG A 259 12.09 -3.04 -11.25
CA ARG A 259 13.13 -3.82 -11.95
C ARG A 259 14.54 -3.26 -11.77
N ASP A 260 14.65 -1.93 -11.63
CA ASP A 260 15.93 -1.28 -11.35
C ASP A 260 16.51 -1.74 -10.01
N THR A 261 15.65 -1.90 -8.99
CA THR A 261 16.05 -2.42 -7.67
C THR A 261 16.52 -3.87 -7.77
N LEU A 262 15.82 -4.70 -8.54
CA LEU A 262 16.23 -6.09 -8.77
C LEU A 262 17.55 -6.22 -9.58
N ALA A 263 17.80 -5.28 -10.49
CA ALA A 263 19.08 -5.23 -11.21
C ALA A 263 20.25 -4.85 -10.30
N GLN A 264 20.01 -3.96 -9.32
CA GLN A 264 21.01 -3.56 -8.32
C GLN A 264 21.19 -4.61 -7.22
N HIS A 265 20.13 -5.33 -6.86
CA HIS A 265 20.10 -6.30 -5.76
C HIS A 265 19.49 -7.65 -6.21
N PRO A 266 20.20 -8.47 -7.00
CA PRO A 266 19.66 -9.75 -7.52
C PRO A 266 19.19 -10.72 -6.44
N ALA A 267 19.83 -10.73 -5.26
CA ALA A 267 19.45 -11.57 -4.13
C ALA A 267 18.00 -11.31 -3.63
N VAL A 268 17.47 -10.10 -3.85
CA VAL A 268 16.07 -9.76 -3.51
C VAL A 268 15.10 -10.59 -4.33
N ARG A 269 15.39 -10.84 -5.62
CA ARG A 269 14.55 -11.67 -6.48
C ARG A 269 14.43 -13.10 -5.94
N GLU A 270 15.56 -13.69 -5.56
CA GLU A 270 15.60 -15.05 -5.02
C GLU A 270 14.86 -15.14 -3.67
N ALA A 271 15.05 -14.14 -2.81
CA ALA A 271 14.34 -14.06 -1.55
C ALA A 271 12.81 -13.96 -1.76
N LEU A 272 12.33 -13.04 -2.61
CA LEU A 272 10.89 -12.88 -2.87
C LEU A 272 10.27 -14.14 -3.50
N ALA A 273 10.99 -14.86 -4.37
CA ALA A 273 10.50 -16.10 -4.94
C ALA A 273 10.26 -17.19 -3.89
N GLN A 274 11.06 -17.23 -2.81
CA GLN A 274 10.89 -18.19 -1.71
C GLN A 274 9.70 -17.88 -0.80
N LEU A 275 9.16 -16.66 -0.83
CA LEU A 275 7.95 -16.28 -0.08
C LEU A 275 6.66 -16.74 -0.76
N GLY A 276 6.71 -17.12 -2.04
CA GLY A 276 5.55 -17.61 -2.79
C GLY A 276 4.84 -18.75 -2.06
N GLY A 277 3.52 -18.64 -1.88
CA GLY A 277 2.68 -19.65 -1.23
C GLY A 277 2.90 -19.88 0.26
N LYS A 278 3.65 -19.02 0.96
CA LYS A 278 4.02 -19.24 2.37
C LYS A 278 2.98 -18.78 3.38
N ILE A 279 1.99 -18.01 2.97
CA ILE A 279 0.95 -17.45 3.86
C ILE A 279 -0.41 -17.94 3.40
N SER A 280 -1.16 -18.63 4.23
CA SER A 280 -2.55 -18.99 3.96
C SER A 280 -3.52 -17.91 4.43
N ASP A 281 -4.77 -17.93 3.91
CA ASP A 281 -5.85 -17.05 4.37
C ASP A 281 -6.05 -17.12 5.90
N ALA A 282 -5.98 -18.34 6.47
CA ALA A 282 -6.15 -18.54 7.91
C ALA A 282 -5.00 -17.94 8.71
N GLU A 283 -3.78 -18.01 8.21
CA GLU A 283 -2.62 -17.39 8.85
C GLU A 283 -2.70 -15.87 8.78
N MET A 284 -3.09 -15.32 7.63
CA MET A 284 -3.24 -13.87 7.50
C MET A 284 -4.33 -13.34 8.45
N ARG A 285 -5.48 -14.03 8.57
CA ARG A 285 -6.50 -13.67 9.55
C ARG A 285 -5.98 -13.69 10.98
N ARG A 286 -5.14 -14.67 11.36
CA ARG A 286 -4.53 -14.73 12.70
C ARG A 286 -3.58 -13.57 12.95
N LEU A 287 -2.74 -13.24 11.96
CA LEU A 287 -1.81 -12.11 12.05
C LEU A 287 -2.58 -10.79 12.21
N ASN A 288 -3.61 -10.58 11.41
CA ASN A 288 -4.47 -9.39 11.51
C ASN A 288 -5.15 -9.32 12.88
N TYR A 289 -5.66 -10.44 13.40
CA TYR A 289 -6.30 -10.48 14.71
C TYR A 289 -5.32 -10.21 15.85
N ALA A 290 -4.11 -10.73 15.78
CA ALA A 290 -3.08 -10.46 16.79
C ALA A 290 -2.80 -8.96 16.93
N VAL A 291 -2.83 -8.20 15.82
CA VAL A 291 -2.62 -6.76 15.84
C VAL A 291 -3.90 -5.99 16.18
N ASP A 292 -5.00 -6.22 15.45
CA ASP A 292 -6.23 -5.43 15.61
C ASP A 292 -7.08 -5.84 16.82
N GLY A 293 -7.07 -7.12 17.17
CA GLY A 293 -7.88 -7.68 18.25
C GLY A 293 -7.15 -7.77 19.58
N GLU A 294 -5.89 -8.19 19.56
CA GLU A 294 -5.06 -8.39 20.76
C GLU A 294 -4.12 -7.22 21.03
N HIS A 295 -4.05 -6.24 20.10
CA HIS A 295 -3.22 -5.03 20.21
C HIS A 295 -1.72 -5.32 20.38
N ARG A 296 -1.23 -6.40 19.75
CA ARG A 296 0.17 -6.77 19.76
C ARG A 296 1.00 -5.92 18.80
N ASP A 297 2.27 -5.78 19.12
CA ASP A 297 3.23 -5.08 18.27
C ASP A 297 3.45 -5.82 16.93
N VAL A 298 3.40 -5.10 15.83
CA VAL A 298 3.50 -5.67 14.47
C VAL A 298 4.85 -6.34 14.24
N GLN A 299 5.95 -5.74 14.70
CA GLN A 299 7.29 -6.29 14.50
C GLN A 299 7.47 -7.62 15.24
N GLU A 300 6.86 -7.71 16.44
CA GLU A 300 6.91 -8.92 17.26
C GLU A 300 6.08 -10.04 16.62
N VAL A 301 4.84 -9.74 16.20
CA VAL A 301 3.93 -10.68 15.52
C VAL A 301 4.58 -11.23 14.24
N VAL A 302 5.22 -10.39 13.46
CA VAL A 302 5.91 -10.80 12.23
C VAL A 302 7.14 -11.65 12.52
N ARG A 303 7.94 -11.28 13.51
CA ARG A 303 9.13 -12.05 13.90
C ARG A 303 8.77 -13.46 14.33
N GLU A 304 7.76 -13.62 15.17
CA GLU A 304 7.26 -14.92 15.59
C GLU A 304 6.76 -15.76 14.40
N PHE A 305 6.04 -15.14 13.48
CA PHE A 305 5.57 -15.80 12.26
C PHE A 305 6.72 -16.30 11.38
N LEU A 306 7.71 -15.44 11.09
CA LEU A 306 8.88 -15.81 10.29
C LEU A 306 9.64 -16.96 10.95
N HIS A 307 9.86 -16.90 12.26
CA HIS A 307 10.51 -17.98 13.02
C HIS A 307 9.72 -19.28 12.95
N ALA A 308 8.42 -19.26 13.17
CA ALA A 308 7.55 -20.44 13.08
C ALA A 308 7.55 -21.07 11.67
N LYS A 309 7.77 -20.27 10.63
CA LYS A 309 7.87 -20.70 9.23
C LYS A 309 9.28 -21.08 8.81
N GLN A 310 10.29 -20.91 9.67
CA GLN A 310 11.72 -21.10 9.35
C GLN A 310 12.17 -20.20 8.17
N LEU A 311 11.69 -18.95 8.19
CA LEU A 311 11.96 -17.94 7.16
C LEU A 311 12.92 -16.84 7.64
N ASP A 312 13.29 -16.82 8.91
CA ASP A 312 14.25 -15.91 9.56
C ASP A 312 15.73 -16.21 9.27
#